data_b8d4f7c07b7cb7c94f9f4e7cebb7939e
#
_entry.id   b8d4f7c07b7cb7c94f9f4e7cebb7939e
#
_cell.length_a   1.000
_cell.length_b   1.000
_cell.length_c   1.000
_cell.angle_alpha   90.00
_cell.angle_beta   90.00
_cell.angle_gamma   90.00
#
_symmetry.space_group_name_H-M   'P 1'
#
loop_
_entity.id
_entity.type
_entity.pdbx_description
1 polymer ?
#
loop_
_entity_poly.entity_id
_entity_poly.type
_entity_poly.pdbx_seq_one_letter_code
_entity_poly.pdbx_strand_id
1 'polypeptide(L)'
;MKKNMINTLLLSVAVALMGCSESDRYTYYEGNVAADATITASQESLSFSEVGGTATFNVGTTAKEWGVYATESFIKVSYENTNSPSGTVTVKVEENPTAYVRTGAVVLMSGTARKSIAVTQEASLNSNAPEGYKLVWNDEFNSGSELNATDWTHEVWGKGRVNNELQEYVNHKTPEGNLVTEVRDGKLRITALKENGKIYSGRVYAKVKEGWSYGYIEASIKLPKGKGTWPAFWMMPVNFTSWPADGEIDIMEEVGGHANYVSSSLHANAHVHTQGTQVTHEMYCAGAEDEFHTYAILWTHENITTYVDGKVQLSYDNRGLGRDDWPYDDPFYVILNLAWGGDWGGAYGIDEGALPATMEVDYVRVFQKK
;
A
#
# COMPACT_ATOMS: atom_id res chain seq x y z
N MET A 1 58.16 26.20 -41.00
CA MET A 1 57.83 25.95 -39.58
C MET A 1 56.31 26.14 -39.41
N LYS A 2 55.55 25.05 -39.39
CA LYS A 2 54.12 25.08 -39.14
C LYS A 2 53.90 24.55 -37.72
N LYS A 3 53.31 25.36 -36.85
CA LYS A 3 52.89 24.97 -35.52
C LYS A 3 51.53 24.22 -35.64
N ASN A 4 51.49 22.98 -35.25
CA ASN A 4 50.28 22.24 -35.05
C ASN A 4 49.62 22.68 -33.75
N MET A 5 48.43 23.27 -33.84
CA MET A 5 47.49 23.43 -32.72
C MET A 5 46.64 22.17 -32.63
N ILE A 6 46.80 21.47 -31.53
CA ILE A 6 45.86 20.36 -31.18
C ILE A 6 44.66 21.01 -30.49
N ASN A 7 43.55 21.00 -31.16
CA ASN A 7 42.24 21.34 -30.57
C ASN A 7 41.78 20.19 -29.71
N THR A 8 41.78 20.38 -28.41
CA THR A 8 41.13 19.47 -27.45
C THR A 8 39.62 19.79 -27.46
N LEU A 9 38.85 18.87 -27.99
CA LEU A 9 37.39 18.94 -28.03
C LEU A 9 36.86 18.60 -26.63
N LEU A 10 36.42 19.61 -25.88
CA LEU A 10 35.69 19.43 -24.62
C LEU A 10 34.28 18.94 -24.93
N LEU A 11 34.00 17.69 -24.55
CA LEU A 11 32.67 17.11 -24.64
C LEU A 11 31.89 17.51 -23.36
N SER A 12 31.13 18.60 -23.44
CA SER A 12 30.17 18.97 -22.39
C SER A 12 28.94 18.06 -22.47
N VAL A 13 28.80 17.15 -21.52
CA VAL A 13 27.56 16.41 -21.31
C VAL A 13 26.62 17.29 -20.51
N ALA A 14 25.78 18.06 -21.20
CA ALA A 14 24.65 18.73 -20.57
C ALA A 14 23.52 17.71 -20.38
N VAL A 15 23.30 17.25 -19.13
CA VAL A 15 22.10 16.54 -18.76
C VAL A 15 20.99 17.58 -18.57
N ALA A 16 20.14 17.73 -19.57
CA ALA A 16 18.93 18.55 -19.46
C ALA A 16 17.90 17.78 -18.61
N LEU A 17 17.73 18.17 -17.35
CA LEU A 17 16.58 17.79 -16.54
C LEU A 17 15.51 18.87 -16.72
N MET A 18 14.40 18.51 -17.34
CA MET A 18 13.21 19.36 -17.41
C MET A 18 12.51 19.37 -16.03
N GLY A 19 12.29 20.55 -15.51
CA GLY A 19 11.29 20.86 -14.49
C GLY A 19 11.76 20.87 -13.05
N CYS A 20 12.58 21.86 -12.65
CA CYS A 20 12.77 22.24 -11.25
C CYS A 20 12.79 23.77 -11.13
N SER A 21 12.24 24.28 -10.02
CA SER A 21 12.21 25.71 -9.70
C SER A 21 13.63 26.26 -9.47
N GLU A 22 13.82 27.57 -9.58
CA GLU A 22 15.14 28.24 -9.45
C GLU A 22 15.91 28.00 -8.14
N SER A 23 15.33 27.29 -7.16
CA SER A 23 15.97 26.94 -5.89
C SER A 23 16.83 25.66 -5.95
N ASP A 24 16.74 24.86 -7.02
CA ASP A 24 17.41 23.58 -7.15
C ASP A 24 18.70 23.68 -7.97
N ARG A 25 19.57 24.62 -7.61
CA ARG A 25 20.89 24.71 -8.24
C ARG A 25 21.78 23.59 -7.71
N TYR A 26 22.02 22.60 -8.57
CA TYR A 26 23.17 21.70 -8.39
C TYR A 26 24.44 22.51 -8.46
N THR A 27 25.22 22.52 -7.39
CA THR A 27 26.55 23.10 -7.46
C THR A 27 27.47 22.09 -8.12
N TYR A 28 27.64 22.23 -9.44
CA TYR A 28 28.55 21.41 -10.22
C TYR A 28 29.96 22.03 -10.10
N TYR A 29 30.93 21.18 -9.79
CA TYR A 29 32.34 21.58 -9.68
C TYR A 29 33.08 21.23 -10.98
N GLU A 30 33.56 22.23 -11.69
CA GLU A 30 34.51 22.12 -12.80
C GLU A 30 35.87 22.65 -12.35
N GLY A 31 36.67 21.85 -11.65
CA GLY A 31 38.03 22.23 -11.22
C GLY A 31 39.11 21.55 -12.05
N ASN A 32 40.29 22.17 -12.08
CA ASN A 32 41.53 21.55 -12.58
C ASN A 32 41.92 20.41 -11.64
N VAL A 33 41.77 19.17 -12.10
CA VAL A 33 41.77 18.04 -11.23
C VAL A 33 42.96 17.15 -11.43
N ALA A 34 43.60 16.78 -10.32
CA ALA A 34 44.63 15.75 -10.31
C ALA A 34 44.02 14.39 -10.65
N ALA A 35 44.59 13.66 -11.61
CA ALA A 35 44.10 12.36 -12.08
C ALA A 35 44.03 11.29 -10.97
N ASP A 36 44.76 11.47 -9.87
CA ASP A 36 44.95 10.52 -8.78
C ASP A 36 44.29 10.98 -7.46
N ALA A 37 43.29 11.89 -7.53
CA ALA A 37 42.59 12.32 -6.32
C ALA A 37 41.80 11.17 -5.69
N THR A 38 41.80 11.12 -4.35
CA THR A 38 40.90 10.23 -3.58
C THR A 38 39.86 11.09 -2.87
N ILE A 39 38.70 10.53 -2.59
CA ILE A 39 37.64 11.16 -1.78
C ILE A 39 37.06 10.16 -0.81
N THR A 40 36.90 10.58 0.44
CA THR A 40 36.37 9.77 1.54
C THR A 40 35.25 10.51 2.26
N ALA A 41 34.42 9.78 2.94
CA ALA A 41 33.36 10.30 3.81
C ALA A 41 33.36 9.55 5.14
N SER A 42 32.98 10.22 6.22
CA SER A 42 32.86 9.60 7.54
C SER A 42 31.59 8.72 7.69
N GLN A 43 30.70 8.73 6.69
CA GLN A 43 29.47 7.92 6.63
C GLN A 43 29.41 7.18 5.28
N GLU A 44 28.86 5.97 5.30
CA GLU A 44 28.60 5.17 4.11
C GLU A 44 27.11 5.25 3.67
N SER A 45 26.23 5.52 4.65
CA SER A 45 24.80 5.67 4.44
C SER A 45 24.18 6.60 5.49
N LEU A 46 23.02 7.15 5.16
CA LEU A 46 22.18 7.95 6.05
C LEU A 46 20.76 7.39 6.00
N SER A 47 20.14 7.26 7.18
CA SER A 47 18.73 6.84 7.30
C SER A 47 17.94 7.92 8.03
N PHE A 48 16.74 8.21 7.51
CA PHE A 48 15.82 9.19 8.06
C PHE A 48 14.47 8.53 8.29
N SER A 49 13.75 8.99 9.32
CA SER A 49 12.32 8.66 9.48
C SER A 49 11.49 9.41 8.42
N GLU A 50 10.20 9.11 8.38
CA GLU A 50 9.22 9.74 7.50
C GLU A 50 9.19 11.28 7.63
N VAL A 51 9.35 11.80 8.83
CA VAL A 51 9.34 13.26 9.07
C VAL A 51 10.59 13.97 8.54
N GLY A 52 11.58 13.20 8.07
CA GLY A 52 12.85 13.73 7.57
C GLY A 52 13.78 14.16 8.68
N GLY A 53 14.60 15.19 8.40
CA GLY A 53 15.57 15.69 9.36
C GLY A 53 16.84 16.19 8.73
N THR A 54 17.87 16.37 9.56
CA THR A 54 19.19 16.86 9.15
C THR A 54 20.28 15.94 9.71
N ALA A 55 21.23 15.56 8.86
CA ALA A 55 22.42 14.80 9.23
C ALA A 55 23.67 15.49 8.67
N THR A 56 24.81 15.26 9.28
CA THR A 56 26.11 15.80 8.81
C THR A 56 27.14 14.69 8.72
N PHE A 57 28.05 14.83 7.79
CA PHE A 57 29.24 13.98 7.71
C PHE A 57 30.47 14.76 7.22
N ASN A 58 31.66 14.26 7.55
CA ASN A 58 32.91 14.86 7.14
C ASN A 58 33.41 14.26 5.84
N VAL A 59 33.98 15.10 5.00
CA VAL A 59 34.64 14.76 3.73
C VAL A 59 36.12 14.97 3.86
N GLY A 60 36.92 14.07 3.28
CA GLY A 60 38.35 14.20 3.10
C GLY A 60 38.74 13.90 1.66
N THR A 61 39.69 14.66 1.08
CA THR A 61 40.24 14.45 -0.26
C THR A 61 41.72 14.71 -0.29
N THR A 62 42.42 14.07 -1.23
CA THR A 62 43.84 14.42 -1.53
C THR A 62 43.97 15.59 -2.50
N ALA A 63 42.90 16.05 -3.11
CA ALA A 63 42.88 17.25 -3.94
C ALA A 63 42.61 18.51 -3.12
N LYS A 64 42.79 19.68 -3.75
CA LYS A 64 42.49 20.97 -3.12
C LYS A 64 41.00 21.30 -3.07
N GLU A 65 40.24 20.65 -3.92
CA GLU A 65 38.83 20.98 -4.17
C GLU A 65 37.97 19.72 -4.34
N TRP A 66 36.72 19.81 -3.95
CA TRP A 66 35.74 18.76 -4.11
C TRP A 66 34.36 19.37 -4.30
N GLY A 67 33.39 18.56 -4.77
CA GLY A 67 32.01 18.95 -4.94
C GLY A 67 31.05 17.91 -4.41
N VAL A 68 29.79 18.28 -4.25
CA VAL A 68 28.70 17.40 -3.77
C VAL A 68 27.41 17.73 -4.49
N TYR A 69 26.63 16.68 -4.78
CA TYR A 69 25.24 16.81 -5.23
C TYR A 69 24.38 15.67 -4.71
N ALA A 70 23.06 15.89 -4.71
CA ALA A 70 22.08 14.86 -4.41
C ALA A 70 21.49 14.30 -5.71
N THR A 71 21.15 12.99 -5.73
CA THR A 71 20.54 12.35 -6.89
C THR A 71 19.03 12.58 -6.97
N GLU A 72 18.40 12.90 -5.83
CA GLU A 72 16.96 13.04 -5.70
C GLU A 72 16.56 14.39 -5.12
N SER A 73 15.43 14.92 -5.56
CA SER A 73 14.96 16.26 -5.20
C SER A 73 14.56 16.39 -3.72
N PHE A 74 14.20 15.30 -3.06
CA PHE A 74 13.87 15.30 -1.63
C PHE A 74 15.11 15.39 -0.71
N ILE A 75 16.32 15.24 -1.27
CA ILE A 75 17.59 15.35 -0.56
C ILE A 75 18.19 16.73 -0.87
N LYS A 76 18.32 17.56 0.13
CA LYS A 76 18.98 18.87 0.01
C LYS A 76 20.36 18.80 0.65
N VAL A 77 21.38 19.26 -0.05
CA VAL A 77 22.75 19.29 0.45
C VAL A 77 23.27 20.71 0.57
N SER A 78 23.96 20.98 1.65
CA SER A 78 24.78 22.17 1.83
C SER A 78 26.14 21.76 2.36
N TYR A 79 27.17 22.58 2.12
CA TYR A 79 28.54 22.25 2.45
C TYR A 79 29.36 23.47 2.74
N GLU A 80 30.43 23.25 3.51
CA GLU A 80 31.41 24.27 3.83
C GLU A 80 32.80 23.83 3.36
N ASN A 81 33.64 24.80 2.96
CA ASN A 81 35.06 24.62 2.64
C ASN A 81 35.36 23.64 1.49
N THR A 82 34.71 23.76 0.33
CA THR A 82 35.07 22.94 -0.85
C THR A 82 36.44 23.23 -1.44
N ASN A 83 37.10 24.35 -1.06
CA ASN A 83 38.44 24.71 -1.44
C ASN A 83 39.47 24.26 -0.40
N SER A 84 39.18 23.25 0.37
CA SER A 84 40.02 22.63 1.40
C SER A 84 40.04 21.12 1.20
N PRO A 85 41.12 20.42 1.57
CA PRO A 85 41.18 18.95 1.52
C PRO A 85 40.21 18.25 2.50
N SER A 86 39.48 19.02 3.31
CA SER A 86 38.47 18.52 4.21
C SER A 86 37.30 19.50 4.33
N GLY A 87 36.13 19.01 4.62
CA GLY A 87 34.94 19.83 4.84
C GLY A 87 33.82 19.04 5.47
N THR A 88 32.68 19.71 5.72
CA THR A 88 31.47 19.11 6.26
C THR A 88 30.34 19.26 5.26
N VAL A 89 29.63 18.19 5.04
CA VAL A 89 28.36 18.16 4.27
C VAL A 89 27.19 18.05 5.24
N THR A 90 26.23 18.94 5.09
CA THR A 90 24.94 18.87 5.76
C THR A 90 23.89 18.36 4.77
N VAL A 91 23.20 17.29 5.13
CA VAL A 91 22.13 16.69 4.34
C VAL A 91 20.83 16.96 5.08
N LYS A 92 19.90 17.64 4.42
CA LYS A 92 18.53 17.83 4.90
C LYS A 92 17.59 17.03 4.00
N VAL A 93 16.75 16.24 4.63
CA VAL A 93 15.70 15.45 3.97
C VAL A 93 14.36 15.98 4.45
N GLU A 94 13.48 16.33 3.50
CA GLU A 94 12.13 16.80 3.78
C GLU A 94 11.22 15.64 4.12
N GLU A 95 10.07 15.92 4.77
CA GLU A 95 9.05 14.91 5.07
C GLU A 95 8.70 14.07 3.84
N ASN A 96 8.55 12.77 4.05
CA ASN A 96 8.08 11.83 3.03
C ASN A 96 6.55 11.68 3.14
N PRO A 97 5.75 12.36 2.32
CA PRO A 97 4.30 12.25 2.40
C PRO A 97 3.76 10.98 1.73
N THR A 98 4.64 10.10 1.25
CA THR A 98 4.25 8.91 0.50
C THR A 98 4.30 7.66 1.37
N ALA A 99 3.49 6.66 1.01
CA ALA A 99 3.49 5.36 1.66
C ALA A 99 4.72 4.49 1.30
N TYR A 100 5.74 5.05 0.64
CA TYR A 100 6.91 4.31 0.16
C TYR A 100 8.20 4.77 0.79
N VAL A 101 9.09 3.82 1.06
CA VAL A 101 10.48 4.12 1.34
C VAL A 101 11.09 4.84 0.14
N ARG A 102 11.65 6.04 0.36
CA ARG A 102 12.41 6.76 -0.66
C ARG A 102 13.89 6.47 -0.52
N THR A 103 14.55 6.28 -1.64
CA THR A 103 16.00 6.08 -1.69
C THR A 103 16.63 7.06 -2.65
N GLY A 104 17.87 7.42 -2.37
CA GLY A 104 18.69 8.27 -3.21
C GLY A 104 20.12 8.24 -2.72
N ALA A 105 20.93 9.18 -3.18
CA ALA A 105 22.33 9.29 -2.75
C ALA A 105 22.81 10.73 -2.70
N VAL A 106 23.80 10.97 -1.83
CA VAL A 106 24.66 12.12 -1.88
C VAL A 106 25.98 11.69 -2.52
N VAL A 107 26.33 12.31 -3.63
CA VAL A 107 27.53 11.97 -4.40
C VAL A 107 28.58 13.04 -4.21
N LEU A 108 29.73 12.64 -3.71
CA LEU A 108 30.95 13.46 -3.58
C LEU A 108 31.81 13.27 -4.82
N MET A 109 32.47 14.35 -5.26
CA MET A 109 33.34 14.35 -6.41
C MET A 109 34.66 15.10 -6.07
N SER A 110 35.78 14.51 -6.47
CA SER A 110 37.06 15.19 -6.47
C SER A 110 37.88 14.64 -7.62
N GLY A 111 37.99 15.41 -8.66
CA GLY A 111 38.53 14.90 -9.89
C GLY A 111 37.74 13.81 -10.54
N THR A 112 38.42 12.73 -10.85
CA THR A 112 37.82 11.51 -11.35
C THR A 112 37.23 10.64 -10.22
N ALA A 113 37.61 10.87 -8.98
CA ALA A 113 37.15 10.13 -7.82
C ALA A 113 35.68 10.45 -7.51
N ARG A 114 34.92 9.42 -7.16
CA ARG A 114 33.52 9.50 -6.75
C ARG A 114 33.32 8.66 -5.49
N LYS A 115 32.49 9.20 -4.57
CA LYS A 115 32.02 8.47 -3.40
C LYS A 115 30.52 8.72 -3.25
N SER A 116 29.75 7.65 -3.22
CA SER A 116 28.31 7.72 -3.01
C SER A 116 27.97 7.34 -1.57
N ILE A 117 27.12 8.15 -0.94
CA ILE A 117 26.55 7.89 0.38
C ILE A 117 25.07 7.63 0.15
N ALA A 118 24.61 6.40 0.42
CA ALA A 118 23.22 6.04 0.27
C ALA A 118 22.33 6.81 1.26
N VAL A 119 21.19 7.27 0.79
CA VAL A 119 20.17 7.92 1.63
C VAL A 119 18.89 7.09 1.53
N THR A 120 18.36 6.68 2.68
CA THR A 120 17.08 5.97 2.79
C THR A 120 16.18 6.76 3.72
N GLN A 121 14.93 6.95 3.34
CA GLN A 121 13.91 7.56 4.18
C GLN A 121 12.70 6.65 4.30
N GLU A 122 12.24 6.44 5.53
CA GLU A 122 11.05 5.66 5.82
C GLU A 122 9.80 6.25 5.16
N ALA A 123 8.82 5.41 4.91
CA ALA A 123 7.52 5.78 4.38
C ALA A 123 6.69 6.52 5.45
N SER A 124 5.94 7.53 5.04
CA SER A 124 4.84 8.07 5.85
C SER A 124 3.60 7.23 5.57
N LEU A 125 3.19 6.47 6.53
CA LEU A 125 1.91 5.79 6.49
C LEU A 125 0.86 6.76 7.06
N ASN A 126 0.15 7.47 6.19
CA ASN A 126 -1.10 8.10 6.61
C ASN A 126 -2.04 6.97 7.03
N SER A 127 -2.16 6.74 8.33
CA SER A 127 -2.99 5.73 8.93
C SER A 127 -3.66 6.29 10.18
N ASN A 128 -4.89 5.84 10.43
CA ASN A 128 -5.62 6.12 11.67
C ASN A 128 -5.32 5.09 12.77
N ALA A 129 -4.25 4.29 12.62
CA ALA A 129 -3.85 3.31 13.63
C ALA A 129 -3.60 4.02 14.97
N PRO A 130 -4.12 3.47 16.10
CA PRO A 130 -3.99 4.10 17.40
C PRO A 130 -2.52 4.19 17.86
N GLU A 131 -2.24 5.14 18.75
CA GLU A 131 -0.93 5.28 19.37
C GLU A 131 -0.47 3.96 20.01
N GLY A 132 0.81 3.60 19.79
CA GLY A 132 1.42 2.36 20.28
C GLY A 132 1.21 1.15 19.35
N TYR A 133 0.45 1.28 18.30
CA TYR A 133 0.37 0.27 17.24
C TYR A 133 1.48 0.47 16.22
N LYS A 134 2.07 -0.62 15.76
CA LYS A 134 3.15 -0.61 14.78
C LYS A 134 2.79 -1.49 13.60
N LEU A 135 3.12 -1.03 12.40
CA LEU A 135 2.95 -1.80 11.18
C LEU A 135 3.70 -3.14 11.30
N VAL A 136 3.01 -4.25 11.07
CA VAL A 136 3.56 -5.61 11.08
C VAL A 136 3.48 -6.28 9.72
N TRP A 137 2.55 -5.86 8.87
CA TRP A 137 2.41 -6.31 7.48
C TRP A 137 1.65 -5.27 6.66
N ASN A 138 2.00 -5.18 5.39
CA ASN A 138 1.25 -4.39 4.41
C ASN A 138 1.46 -4.92 2.99
N ASP A 139 0.53 -4.58 2.11
CA ASP A 139 0.72 -4.57 0.67
C ASP A 139 0.18 -3.25 0.12
N GLU A 140 1.06 -2.49 -0.49
CA GLU A 140 0.76 -1.21 -1.14
C GLU A 140 0.59 -1.37 -2.67
N PHE A 141 0.61 -2.60 -3.17
CA PHE A 141 0.44 -2.98 -4.58
C PHE A 141 1.31 -2.20 -5.58
N ASN A 142 2.52 -1.79 -5.15
CA ASN A 142 3.39 -0.89 -5.91
C ASN A 142 4.32 -1.59 -6.89
N SER A 143 4.36 -2.90 -6.88
CA SER A 143 5.28 -3.68 -7.68
C SER A 143 4.62 -4.91 -8.28
N GLY A 144 5.11 -5.31 -9.47
CA GLY A 144 4.57 -6.45 -10.19
C GLY A 144 3.31 -6.12 -10.99
N SER A 145 2.74 -7.12 -11.62
CA SER A 145 1.48 -7.09 -12.35
C SER A 145 0.43 -8.07 -11.79
N GLU A 146 0.86 -8.91 -10.84
CA GLU A 146 0.07 -9.93 -10.16
C GLU A 146 0.32 -9.84 -8.65
N LEU A 147 -0.60 -10.36 -7.87
CA LEU A 147 -0.45 -10.47 -6.43
C LEU A 147 0.77 -11.32 -6.04
N ASN A 148 1.47 -10.90 -5.01
CA ASN A 148 2.59 -11.64 -4.44
C ASN A 148 2.10 -12.98 -3.85
N ALA A 149 2.45 -14.10 -4.47
CA ALA A 149 2.03 -15.43 -4.09
C ALA A 149 2.56 -15.91 -2.71
N THR A 150 3.51 -15.19 -2.10
CA THR A 150 3.95 -15.45 -0.72
C THR A 150 2.91 -14.99 0.29
N ASP A 151 2.21 -13.91 -0.02
CA ASP A 151 1.25 -13.27 0.87
C ASP A 151 -0.19 -13.57 0.48
N TRP A 152 -0.48 -13.68 -0.81
CA TRP A 152 -1.83 -13.82 -1.35
C TRP A 152 -2.11 -15.18 -1.96
N THR A 153 -3.33 -15.63 -1.78
CA THR A 153 -3.83 -16.87 -2.40
C THR A 153 -5.17 -16.57 -3.08
N HIS A 154 -5.30 -16.97 -4.35
CA HIS A 154 -6.60 -16.92 -5.04
C HIS A 154 -7.46 -18.10 -4.63
N GLU A 155 -8.74 -17.85 -4.38
CA GLU A 155 -9.72 -18.90 -4.21
C GLU A 155 -10.43 -19.20 -5.53
N VAL A 156 -10.69 -20.48 -5.79
CA VAL A 156 -11.38 -20.95 -6.99
C VAL A 156 -12.66 -21.65 -6.58
N TRP A 157 -13.80 -21.02 -6.87
CA TRP A 157 -15.12 -21.54 -6.57
C TRP A 157 -16.04 -21.46 -7.77
N GLY A 158 -16.87 -22.50 -7.94
CA GLY A 158 -17.97 -22.48 -8.90
C GLY A 158 -19.13 -21.60 -8.43
N LYS A 159 -19.95 -21.17 -9.38
CA LYS A 159 -21.19 -20.43 -9.18
C LYS A 159 -22.12 -21.09 -8.14
N GLY A 160 -22.73 -20.27 -7.29
CA GLY A 160 -23.77 -20.69 -6.33
C GLY A 160 -23.28 -21.49 -5.14
N ARG A 161 -21.96 -21.47 -4.85
CA ARG A 161 -21.40 -22.20 -3.71
C ARG A 161 -21.90 -21.66 -2.37
N VAL A 162 -22.00 -20.33 -2.24
CA VAL A 162 -22.58 -19.63 -1.09
C VAL A 162 -23.54 -18.56 -1.60
N ASN A 163 -24.53 -18.15 -0.80
CA ASN A 163 -25.40 -16.99 -1.01
C ASN A 163 -26.05 -16.93 -2.42
N ASN A 164 -26.16 -18.05 -3.14
CA ASN A 164 -26.64 -18.12 -4.53
C ASN A 164 -25.91 -17.15 -5.49
N GLU A 165 -24.67 -16.79 -5.19
CA GLU A 165 -23.84 -15.90 -6.00
C GLU A 165 -23.68 -16.40 -7.43
N LEU A 166 -23.63 -15.48 -8.40
CA LEU A 166 -23.71 -15.83 -9.82
C LEU A 166 -22.36 -15.95 -10.52
N GLN A 167 -21.28 -15.43 -9.94
CA GLN A 167 -19.94 -15.55 -10.49
C GLN A 167 -19.28 -16.90 -10.20
N GLU A 168 -18.32 -17.26 -11.03
CA GLU A 168 -17.27 -18.22 -10.72
C GLU A 168 -16.02 -17.45 -10.30
N TYR A 169 -15.44 -17.74 -9.13
CA TYR A 169 -14.14 -17.23 -8.74
C TYR A 169 -13.05 -18.08 -9.41
N VAL A 170 -12.10 -17.41 -10.05
CA VAL A 170 -11.02 -18.06 -10.79
C VAL A 170 -9.65 -17.54 -10.36
N ASN A 171 -8.62 -18.34 -10.64
CA ASN A 171 -7.25 -17.97 -10.32
C ASN A 171 -6.74 -16.95 -11.35
N HIS A 172 -6.74 -15.65 -11.00
CA HIS A 172 -6.17 -14.54 -11.74
C HIS A 172 -6.81 -14.27 -13.12
N LYS A 173 -7.10 -15.32 -13.93
CA LYS A 173 -7.60 -15.19 -15.30
C LYS A 173 -8.80 -16.09 -15.58
N THR A 174 -9.66 -15.59 -16.44
CA THR A 174 -10.75 -16.39 -17.04
C THR A 174 -10.17 -17.43 -18.03
N PRO A 175 -10.99 -18.40 -18.51
CA PRO A 175 -10.57 -19.34 -19.54
C PRO A 175 -10.06 -18.69 -20.83
N GLU A 176 -10.56 -17.53 -21.23
CA GLU A 176 -10.11 -16.77 -22.41
C GLU A 176 -8.91 -15.84 -22.11
N GLY A 177 -8.45 -15.82 -20.86
CA GLY A 177 -7.28 -15.03 -20.44
C GLY A 177 -7.55 -13.61 -19.96
N ASN A 178 -8.81 -13.20 -19.78
CA ASN A 178 -9.16 -11.90 -19.21
C ASN A 178 -8.84 -11.87 -17.71
N LEU A 179 -8.28 -10.77 -17.23
CA LEU A 179 -7.86 -10.62 -15.84
C LEU A 179 -9.05 -10.36 -14.92
N VAL A 180 -9.21 -11.16 -13.87
CA VAL A 180 -10.14 -10.91 -12.75
C VAL A 180 -9.42 -10.30 -11.55
N THR A 181 -8.10 -10.41 -11.48
CA THR A 181 -7.24 -9.69 -10.54
C THR A 181 -6.01 -9.19 -11.29
N GLU A 182 -5.57 -7.98 -11.00
CA GLU A 182 -4.32 -7.42 -11.52
C GLU A 182 -3.74 -6.41 -10.54
N VAL A 183 -2.42 -6.29 -10.50
CA VAL A 183 -1.72 -5.17 -9.86
C VAL A 183 -1.32 -4.21 -10.97
N ARG A 184 -1.87 -2.99 -10.95
CA ARG A 184 -1.60 -1.97 -11.96
C ARG A 184 -1.77 -0.57 -11.40
N ASP A 185 -0.86 0.32 -11.79
CA ASP A 185 -0.84 1.73 -11.37
C ASP A 185 -0.86 1.89 -9.84
N GLY A 186 -0.11 1.03 -9.12
CA GLY A 186 -0.03 1.05 -7.67
C GLY A 186 -1.31 0.57 -6.96
N LYS A 187 -2.12 -0.29 -7.58
CA LYS A 187 -3.39 -0.76 -7.02
C LYS A 187 -3.65 -2.21 -7.37
N LEU A 188 -4.28 -2.93 -6.45
CA LEU A 188 -4.96 -4.18 -6.78
C LEU A 188 -6.33 -3.84 -7.40
N ARG A 189 -6.62 -4.46 -8.52
CA ARG A 189 -7.93 -4.43 -9.17
C ARG A 189 -8.57 -5.81 -9.13
N ILE A 190 -9.79 -5.88 -8.62
CA ILE A 190 -10.62 -7.09 -8.64
C ILE A 190 -11.82 -6.80 -9.53
N THR A 191 -11.93 -7.53 -10.63
CA THR A 191 -12.91 -7.26 -11.68
C THR A 191 -13.88 -8.42 -11.84
N ALA A 192 -15.17 -8.12 -11.73
CA ALA A 192 -16.23 -9.01 -12.20
C ALA A 192 -16.48 -8.73 -13.68
N LEU A 193 -16.49 -9.76 -14.51
CA LEU A 193 -16.70 -9.65 -15.95
C LEU A 193 -17.54 -10.81 -16.51
N LYS A 194 -18.20 -10.57 -17.64
CA LYS A 194 -18.97 -11.59 -18.35
C LYS A 194 -18.21 -12.09 -19.57
N GLU A 195 -18.10 -13.41 -19.68
CA GLU A 195 -17.43 -14.09 -20.79
C GLU A 195 -18.19 -15.38 -21.15
N ASN A 196 -18.53 -15.56 -22.43
CA ASN A 196 -19.22 -16.72 -22.94
C ASN A 196 -20.50 -17.09 -22.13
N GLY A 197 -21.26 -16.08 -21.66
CA GLY A 197 -22.48 -16.25 -20.90
C GLY A 197 -22.29 -16.58 -19.42
N LYS A 198 -21.07 -16.67 -18.93
CA LYS A 198 -20.72 -16.84 -17.52
C LYS A 198 -20.15 -15.55 -16.93
N ILE A 199 -20.26 -15.40 -15.63
CA ILE A 199 -19.66 -14.29 -14.89
C ILE A 199 -18.47 -14.84 -14.11
N TYR A 200 -17.34 -14.18 -14.23
CA TYR A 200 -16.10 -14.49 -13.52
C TYR A 200 -15.69 -13.33 -12.65
N SER A 201 -15.07 -13.62 -11.51
CA SER A 201 -14.53 -12.60 -10.62
C SER A 201 -13.35 -13.13 -9.80
N GLY A 202 -12.76 -12.26 -8.97
CA GLY A 202 -11.66 -12.56 -8.07
C GLY A 202 -12.07 -12.61 -6.61
N ARG A 203 -11.49 -13.55 -5.87
CA ARG A 203 -11.49 -13.64 -4.40
C ARG A 203 -10.10 -14.04 -3.94
N VAL A 204 -9.49 -13.23 -3.08
CA VAL A 204 -8.10 -13.38 -2.67
C VAL A 204 -7.96 -13.30 -1.16
N TYR A 205 -7.05 -14.10 -0.60
CA TYR A 205 -6.76 -14.21 0.81
C TYR A 205 -5.34 -13.74 1.11
N ALA A 206 -5.19 -12.84 2.08
CA ALA A 206 -3.89 -12.46 2.61
C ALA A 206 -3.54 -13.31 3.83
N LYS A 207 -2.33 -13.91 3.82
CA LYS A 207 -1.80 -14.67 4.96
C LYS A 207 -2.75 -15.76 5.49
N VAL A 208 -3.38 -16.51 4.58
CA VAL A 208 -4.43 -17.48 4.89
C VAL A 208 -4.02 -18.58 5.89
N LYS A 209 -2.72 -18.85 6.04
CA LYS A 209 -2.19 -19.87 6.96
C LYS A 209 -1.77 -19.33 8.31
N GLU A 210 -1.41 -18.06 8.39
CA GLU A 210 -0.90 -17.41 9.59
C GLU A 210 -1.98 -16.55 10.26
N GLY A 211 -2.64 -15.69 9.47
CA GLY A 211 -3.56 -14.68 9.97
C GLY A 211 -2.95 -13.73 11.00
N TRP A 212 -3.79 -13.00 11.68
CA TRP A 212 -3.44 -12.14 12.81
C TRP A 212 -4.45 -12.31 13.93
N SER A 213 -3.99 -12.26 15.18
CA SER A 213 -4.87 -12.13 16.34
C SER A 213 -4.74 -10.71 16.85
N TYR A 214 -5.86 -10.00 16.83
CA TYR A 214 -5.96 -8.59 17.22
C TYR A 214 -5.11 -7.64 16.35
N GLY A 215 -5.43 -6.38 16.40
CA GLY A 215 -4.71 -5.34 15.68
C GLY A 215 -5.62 -4.22 15.20
N TYR A 216 -5.01 -3.27 14.52
CA TYR A 216 -5.68 -2.31 13.67
C TYR A 216 -5.41 -2.71 12.22
N ILE A 217 -6.45 -3.03 11.47
CA ILE A 217 -6.34 -3.49 10.09
C ILE A 217 -7.11 -2.51 9.22
N GLU A 218 -6.49 -2.00 8.17
CA GLU A 218 -7.12 -1.03 7.28
C GLU A 218 -6.86 -1.35 5.81
N ALA A 219 -7.79 -0.95 4.96
CA ALA A 219 -7.63 -0.93 3.51
C ALA A 219 -8.20 0.36 2.93
N SER A 220 -7.55 0.90 1.91
CA SER A 220 -8.06 2.01 1.11
C SER A 220 -8.68 1.44 -0.15
N ILE A 221 -10.00 1.60 -0.31
CA ILE A 221 -10.77 0.92 -1.35
C ILE A 221 -11.71 1.92 -2.03
N LYS A 222 -11.77 1.83 -3.38
CA LYS A 222 -12.83 2.41 -4.19
C LYS A 222 -13.75 1.29 -4.67
N LEU A 223 -15.03 1.40 -4.36
CA LEU A 223 -16.03 0.36 -4.64
C LEU A 223 -16.47 0.36 -6.10
N PRO A 224 -16.90 -0.80 -6.64
CA PRO A 224 -17.39 -0.91 -8.00
C PRO A 224 -18.80 -0.37 -8.11
N LYS A 225 -19.16 0.18 -9.28
CA LYS A 225 -20.54 0.63 -9.57
C LYS A 225 -21.39 -0.46 -10.20
N GLY A 226 -22.68 -0.41 -9.91
CA GLY A 226 -23.69 -1.12 -10.67
C GLY A 226 -24.48 -2.17 -9.90
N LYS A 227 -25.76 -2.32 -10.24
CA LYS A 227 -26.65 -3.31 -9.60
C LYS A 227 -26.17 -4.72 -9.88
N GLY A 228 -25.93 -5.44 -8.83
CA GLY A 228 -25.41 -6.81 -8.86
C GLY A 228 -24.01 -6.93 -8.26
N THR A 229 -23.24 -5.83 -8.13
CA THR A 229 -21.95 -5.86 -7.41
C THR A 229 -22.16 -6.09 -5.92
N TRP A 230 -21.24 -6.85 -5.33
CA TRP A 230 -21.14 -7.08 -3.90
C TRP A 230 -19.65 -7.22 -3.52
N PRO A 231 -18.93 -6.09 -3.42
CA PRO A 231 -17.57 -6.06 -2.93
C PRO A 231 -17.51 -6.30 -1.42
N ALA A 232 -16.44 -6.93 -0.95
CA ALA A 232 -16.21 -7.15 0.47
C ALA A 232 -14.71 -7.08 0.84
N PHE A 233 -14.45 -6.49 2.02
CA PHE A 233 -13.22 -6.53 2.78
C PHE A 233 -13.54 -7.08 4.16
N TRP A 234 -13.10 -8.29 4.44
CA TRP A 234 -13.56 -9.09 5.55
C TRP A 234 -12.53 -10.12 6.02
N MET A 235 -12.84 -10.88 7.05
CA MET A 235 -11.90 -11.81 7.68
C MET A 235 -12.57 -13.12 8.08
N MET A 236 -11.81 -14.22 7.94
CA MET A 236 -12.18 -15.56 8.40
C MET A 236 -11.08 -16.14 9.29
N PRO A 237 -11.44 -17.03 10.24
CA PRO A 237 -10.46 -17.68 11.10
C PRO A 237 -9.57 -18.64 10.31
N VAL A 238 -8.28 -18.66 10.65
CA VAL A 238 -7.29 -19.57 10.05
C VAL A 238 -7.67 -21.03 10.26
N ASN A 239 -8.18 -21.38 11.46
CA ASN A 239 -8.59 -22.72 11.82
C ASN A 239 -10.10 -22.93 11.63
N PHE A 240 -10.61 -22.54 10.46
CA PHE A 240 -12.02 -22.63 10.14
C PHE A 240 -12.52 -24.09 10.06
N THR A 241 -13.57 -24.39 10.78
CA THR A 241 -14.25 -25.72 10.78
C THR A 241 -15.74 -25.61 10.44
N SER A 242 -16.43 -24.60 10.98
CA SER A 242 -17.86 -24.42 10.73
C SER A 242 -18.31 -22.96 10.85
N TRP A 243 -19.17 -22.55 9.95
CA TRP A 243 -19.86 -21.28 9.98
C TRP A 243 -21.22 -21.42 10.68
N PRO A 244 -21.64 -20.48 11.54
CA PRO A 244 -20.94 -19.27 11.98
C PRO A 244 -20.16 -19.48 13.29
N ALA A 245 -19.98 -20.72 13.77
CA ALA A 245 -19.42 -21.05 15.08
C ALA A 245 -17.99 -20.54 15.29
N ASP A 246 -17.19 -20.50 14.22
CA ASP A 246 -15.79 -20.05 14.28
C ASP A 246 -15.63 -18.55 14.07
N GLY A 247 -16.73 -17.84 13.78
CA GLY A 247 -16.74 -16.39 13.58
C GLY A 247 -16.50 -15.96 12.14
N GLU A 248 -16.98 -14.75 11.82
CA GLU A 248 -16.72 -14.00 10.60
C GLU A 248 -16.75 -12.52 10.95
N ILE A 249 -15.82 -11.72 10.42
CA ILE A 249 -15.73 -10.29 10.65
C ILE A 249 -15.77 -9.59 9.31
N ASP A 250 -16.86 -8.89 9.02
CA ASP A 250 -17.02 -8.10 7.80
C ASP A 250 -16.70 -6.64 8.13
N ILE A 251 -15.52 -6.19 7.68
CA ILE A 251 -15.04 -4.82 7.93
C ILE A 251 -15.79 -3.85 7.03
N MET A 252 -15.99 -4.22 5.77
CA MET A 252 -16.74 -3.43 4.80
C MET A 252 -17.40 -4.34 3.78
N GLU A 253 -18.68 -4.13 3.57
CA GLU A 253 -19.45 -4.69 2.46
C GLU A 253 -20.35 -3.60 1.87
N GLU A 254 -20.66 -3.72 0.57
CA GLU A 254 -21.64 -2.91 -0.13
C GLU A 254 -22.41 -3.79 -1.14
N VAL A 255 -23.64 -3.41 -1.44
CA VAL A 255 -24.35 -3.93 -2.62
C VAL A 255 -24.68 -2.77 -3.56
N GLY A 256 -24.20 -2.85 -4.81
CA GLY A 256 -24.33 -1.76 -5.78
C GLY A 256 -25.77 -1.40 -6.18
N GLY A 257 -26.75 -2.15 -5.70
CA GLY A 257 -28.18 -1.78 -5.75
C GLY A 257 -28.59 -0.79 -4.67
N HIS A 258 -27.76 -0.57 -3.64
CA HIS A 258 -27.91 0.40 -2.56
C HIS A 258 -26.61 1.21 -2.42
N ALA A 259 -26.23 1.87 -3.48
CA ALA A 259 -24.95 2.55 -3.68
C ALA A 259 -24.59 3.55 -2.57
N ASN A 260 -23.32 3.57 -2.19
CA ASN A 260 -22.76 4.43 -1.12
C ASN A 260 -23.29 4.12 0.30
N TYR A 261 -23.93 2.98 0.52
CA TYR A 261 -24.24 2.50 1.86
C TYR A 261 -23.36 1.29 2.17
N VAL A 262 -22.43 1.47 3.09
CA VAL A 262 -21.47 0.45 3.48
C VAL A 262 -21.84 -0.16 4.82
N SER A 263 -21.70 -1.47 4.94
CA SER A 263 -22.04 -2.24 6.13
C SER A 263 -20.78 -2.84 6.78
N SER A 264 -20.81 -2.96 8.10
CA SER A 264 -19.95 -3.88 8.84
C SER A 264 -20.79 -4.87 9.60
N SER A 265 -20.33 -6.12 9.69
CA SER A 265 -21.07 -7.19 10.36
C SER A 265 -20.15 -8.11 11.17
N LEU A 266 -20.69 -8.72 12.21
CA LEU A 266 -20.04 -9.77 12.99
C LEU A 266 -20.96 -10.98 13.05
N HIS A 267 -20.45 -12.16 12.69
CA HIS A 267 -21.19 -13.41 12.70
C HIS A 267 -20.61 -14.39 13.73
N ALA A 268 -21.47 -14.99 14.51
CA ALA A 268 -21.17 -16.01 15.50
C ALA A 268 -22.43 -16.89 15.72
N ASN A 269 -22.36 -17.96 16.49
CA ASN A 269 -23.53 -18.80 16.76
C ASN A 269 -24.71 -18.00 17.34
N ALA A 270 -24.44 -17.03 18.21
CA ALA A 270 -25.46 -16.12 18.77
C ALA A 270 -25.87 -14.99 17.80
N HIS A 271 -25.12 -14.79 16.72
CA HIS A 271 -25.25 -13.65 15.82
C HIS A 271 -25.28 -14.10 14.36
N VAL A 272 -26.46 -14.48 13.88
CA VAL A 272 -26.64 -15.06 12.54
C VAL A 272 -27.66 -14.26 11.73
N HIS A 273 -27.31 -13.84 10.51
CA HIS A 273 -28.21 -13.05 9.64
C HIS A 273 -29.51 -13.80 9.31
N THR A 274 -29.46 -15.13 9.10
CA THR A 274 -30.65 -15.92 8.81
C THR A 274 -31.68 -15.96 9.94
N GLN A 275 -31.27 -15.54 11.16
CA GLN A 275 -32.13 -15.40 12.34
C GLN A 275 -32.37 -13.93 12.70
N GLY A 276 -31.79 -12.99 11.95
CA GLY A 276 -31.88 -11.56 12.23
C GLY A 276 -31.16 -11.14 13.52
N THR A 277 -30.15 -11.91 13.97
CA THR A 277 -29.42 -11.67 15.22
C THR A 277 -27.98 -11.19 15.00
N GLN A 278 -27.51 -11.07 13.76
CA GLN A 278 -26.17 -10.56 13.46
C GLN A 278 -25.96 -9.17 14.06
N VAL A 279 -24.74 -8.93 14.54
CA VAL A 279 -24.31 -7.59 14.95
C VAL A 279 -23.90 -6.87 13.67
N THR A 280 -24.68 -5.90 13.24
CA THR A 280 -24.44 -5.19 11.97
C THR A 280 -24.80 -3.72 12.08
N HIS A 281 -24.11 -2.89 11.31
CA HIS A 281 -24.45 -1.48 11.14
C HIS A 281 -24.11 -1.02 9.72
N GLU A 282 -25.05 -0.33 9.09
CA GLU A 282 -24.89 0.30 7.79
C GLU A 282 -24.78 1.81 7.94
N MET A 283 -23.87 2.45 7.18
CA MET A 283 -23.76 3.89 7.14
C MET A 283 -23.59 4.41 5.71
N TYR A 284 -24.03 5.66 5.50
CA TYR A 284 -23.81 6.34 4.23
C TYR A 284 -22.38 6.86 4.13
N CYS A 285 -21.67 6.42 3.08
CA CYS A 285 -20.32 6.83 2.72
C CYS A 285 -20.40 7.56 1.38
N ALA A 286 -20.44 8.88 1.40
CA ALA A 286 -20.57 9.67 0.18
C ALA A 286 -19.38 9.44 -0.76
N GLY A 287 -19.63 9.02 -2.00
CA GLY A 287 -18.58 8.79 -2.98
C GLY A 287 -17.86 7.45 -2.87
N ALA A 288 -18.37 6.47 -2.10
CA ALA A 288 -17.74 5.15 -1.93
C ALA A 288 -17.41 4.46 -3.27
N GLU A 289 -18.25 4.68 -4.29
CA GLU A 289 -18.03 4.17 -5.65
C GLU A 289 -17.23 5.13 -6.57
N ASP A 290 -16.92 6.36 -6.13
CA ASP A 290 -16.27 7.39 -6.96
C ASP A 290 -14.82 7.64 -6.58
N GLU A 291 -14.49 7.54 -5.29
CA GLU A 291 -13.19 7.85 -4.72
C GLU A 291 -12.76 6.79 -3.69
N PHE A 292 -11.48 6.86 -3.28
CA PHE A 292 -10.96 5.94 -2.27
C PHE A 292 -11.37 6.39 -0.88
N HIS A 293 -11.86 5.43 -0.09
CA HIS A 293 -12.16 5.57 1.33
C HIS A 293 -11.36 4.56 2.14
N THR A 294 -11.04 4.90 3.39
CA THR A 294 -10.37 3.99 4.31
C THR A 294 -11.39 3.23 5.13
N TYR A 295 -11.39 1.92 5.01
CA TYR A 295 -12.18 1.00 5.83
C TYR A 295 -11.25 0.29 6.80
N ALA A 296 -11.60 0.27 8.09
CA ALA A 296 -10.70 -0.24 9.11
C ALA A 296 -11.41 -0.93 10.26
N ILE A 297 -10.67 -1.75 10.98
CA ILE A 297 -11.07 -2.39 12.23
C ILE A 297 -10.01 -2.18 13.30
N LEU A 298 -10.41 -1.79 14.50
CA LEU A 298 -9.63 -1.97 15.71
C LEU A 298 -10.22 -3.17 16.44
N TRP A 299 -9.44 -4.21 16.55
CA TRP A 299 -9.82 -5.49 17.13
C TRP A 299 -8.91 -5.83 18.30
N THR A 300 -9.52 -5.99 19.45
CA THR A 300 -8.87 -6.39 20.71
C THR A 300 -9.61 -7.59 21.31
N HIS A 301 -9.12 -8.14 22.42
CA HIS A 301 -9.86 -9.16 23.18
C HIS A 301 -11.18 -8.62 23.76
N GLU A 302 -11.22 -7.32 24.09
CA GLU A 302 -12.34 -6.69 24.76
C GLU A 302 -13.41 -6.12 23.81
N ASN A 303 -12.99 -5.71 22.60
CA ASN A 303 -13.85 -4.98 21.70
C ASN A 303 -13.42 -5.11 20.23
N ILE A 304 -14.40 -5.10 19.35
CA ILE A 304 -14.24 -4.89 17.92
C ILE A 304 -14.93 -3.58 17.55
N THR A 305 -14.18 -2.65 16.93
CA THR A 305 -14.72 -1.41 16.39
C THR A 305 -14.31 -1.24 14.94
N THR A 306 -15.27 -1.03 14.03
CA THR A 306 -15.00 -0.75 12.63
C THR A 306 -15.14 0.74 12.33
N TYR A 307 -14.46 1.20 11.27
CA TYR A 307 -14.37 2.60 10.89
C TYR A 307 -14.48 2.79 9.39
N VAL A 308 -15.09 3.93 9.00
CA VAL A 308 -15.02 4.48 7.65
C VAL A 308 -14.41 5.87 7.76
N ASP A 309 -13.28 6.12 7.10
CA ASP A 309 -12.52 7.38 7.15
C ASP A 309 -12.26 7.86 8.59
N GLY A 310 -11.88 6.92 9.46
CA GLY A 310 -11.62 7.18 10.88
C GLY A 310 -12.88 7.46 11.74
N LYS A 311 -14.08 7.41 11.17
CA LYS A 311 -15.34 7.53 11.91
C LYS A 311 -15.85 6.15 12.29
N VAL A 312 -16.24 5.96 13.55
CA VAL A 312 -16.81 4.70 14.04
C VAL A 312 -18.05 4.34 13.22
N GLN A 313 -18.07 3.11 12.69
CA GLN A 313 -19.22 2.53 12.01
C GLN A 313 -19.95 1.55 12.93
N LEU A 314 -19.27 0.54 13.46
CA LEU A 314 -19.81 -0.45 14.38
C LEU A 314 -18.89 -0.55 15.59
N SER A 315 -19.45 -0.82 16.77
CA SER A 315 -18.66 -1.18 17.95
C SER A 315 -19.38 -2.27 18.73
N TYR A 316 -18.66 -3.34 19.09
CA TYR A 316 -19.20 -4.48 19.81
C TYR A 316 -18.23 -4.97 20.87
N ASP A 317 -18.71 -5.02 22.13
CA ASP A 317 -17.92 -5.43 23.27
C ASP A 317 -18.02 -6.94 23.51
N ASN A 318 -16.90 -7.55 23.91
CA ASN A 318 -16.87 -8.90 24.45
C ASN A 318 -17.61 -8.92 25.79
N ARG A 319 -18.79 -9.50 25.81
CA ARG A 319 -19.66 -9.55 26.99
C ARG A 319 -19.32 -10.69 27.95
N GLY A 320 -18.31 -11.49 27.64
CA GLY A 320 -17.91 -12.65 28.44
C GLY A 320 -18.93 -13.81 28.42
N LEU A 321 -19.75 -13.89 27.34
CA LEU A 321 -20.79 -14.93 27.21
C LEU A 321 -20.28 -16.20 26.53
N GLY A 322 -18.98 -16.30 26.29
CA GLY A 322 -18.31 -17.47 25.70
C GLY A 322 -18.28 -17.45 24.18
N ARG A 323 -17.79 -18.55 23.58
CA ARG A 323 -17.46 -18.64 22.15
C ARG A 323 -18.66 -18.46 21.21
N ASP A 324 -19.85 -18.83 21.64
CA ASP A 324 -21.05 -18.65 20.82
C ASP A 324 -21.37 -17.17 20.57
N ASP A 325 -20.92 -16.27 21.47
CA ASP A 325 -21.10 -14.83 21.37
C ASP A 325 -19.82 -14.14 20.86
N TRP A 326 -18.64 -14.65 21.22
CA TRP A 326 -17.34 -14.05 20.92
C TRP A 326 -16.33 -15.12 20.45
N PRO A 327 -16.38 -15.55 19.18
CA PRO A 327 -15.39 -16.47 18.61
C PRO A 327 -14.12 -15.78 18.08
N TYR A 328 -13.90 -14.49 18.36
CA TYR A 328 -12.92 -13.64 17.71
C TYR A 328 -11.56 -13.57 18.45
N ASP A 329 -11.18 -14.62 19.18
CA ASP A 329 -9.89 -14.69 19.87
C ASP A 329 -8.83 -15.50 19.08
N ASP A 330 -9.26 -16.22 18.05
CA ASP A 330 -8.39 -16.97 17.15
C ASP A 330 -7.72 -16.06 16.11
N PRO A 331 -6.65 -16.51 15.42
CA PRO A 331 -6.11 -15.77 14.28
C PRO A 331 -7.08 -15.76 13.09
N PHE A 332 -7.30 -14.58 12.48
CA PHE A 332 -8.08 -14.38 11.28
C PHE A 332 -7.20 -13.87 10.13
N TYR A 333 -7.51 -14.30 8.91
CA TYR A 333 -6.88 -13.80 7.69
C TYR A 333 -7.82 -12.88 6.92
N VAL A 334 -7.24 -11.96 6.18
CA VAL A 334 -7.98 -10.97 5.38
C VAL A 334 -8.43 -11.56 4.05
N ILE A 335 -9.64 -11.20 3.64
CA ILE A 335 -10.24 -11.55 2.34
C ILE A 335 -10.67 -10.27 1.63
N LEU A 336 -10.39 -10.22 0.33
CA LEU A 336 -10.92 -9.24 -0.61
C LEU A 336 -11.61 -9.97 -1.75
N ASN A 337 -12.85 -9.61 -2.07
CA ASN A 337 -13.54 -10.19 -3.21
C ASN A 337 -14.57 -9.22 -3.82
N LEU A 338 -14.96 -9.53 -5.03
CA LEU A 338 -16.12 -8.92 -5.68
C LEU A 338 -17.08 -10.02 -6.09
N ALA A 339 -18.14 -10.23 -5.31
CA ALA A 339 -19.25 -11.10 -5.70
C ALA A 339 -20.19 -10.39 -6.69
N TRP A 340 -21.00 -11.15 -7.37
CA TRP A 340 -21.99 -10.67 -8.32
C TRP A 340 -23.34 -11.36 -8.12
N GLY A 341 -24.37 -10.57 -7.89
CA GLY A 341 -25.73 -11.08 -7.66
C GLY A 341 -25.86 -11.86 -6.36
N GLY A 342 -26.57 -12.97 -6.38
CA GLY A 342 -26.87 -13.75 -5.20
C GLY A 342 -27.95 -13.15 -4.32
N ASP A 343 -28.08 -13.66 -3.09
CA ASP A 343 -29.18 -13.32 -2.19
C ASP A 343 -29.17 -11.84 -1.77
N TRP A 344 -28.00 -11.26 -1.57
CA TRP A 344 -27.89 -9.85 -1.16
C TRP A 344 -27.42 -8.94 -2.30
N GLY A 345 -26.38 -9.29 -3.04
CA GLY A 345 -25.94 -8.50 -4.20
C GLY A 345 -27.00 -8.33 -5.27
N GLY A 346 -27.92 -9.33 -5.39
CA GLY A 346 -29.08 -9.29 -6.28
C GLY A 346 -30.37 -8.72 -5.69
N ALA A 347 -30.40 -8.34 -4.41
CA ALA A 347 -31.63 -7.94 -3.70
C ALA A 347 -32.36 -6.73 -4.33
N TYR A 348 -31.62 -5.83 -4.98
CA TYR A 348 -32.14 -4.65 -5.68
C TYR A 348 -32.21 -4.83 -7.21
N GLY A 349 -32.08 -6.09 -7.69
CA GLY A 349 -31.97 -6.43 -9.10
C GLY A 349 -30.53 -6.49 -9.57
N ILE A 350 -30.35 -6.99 -10.79
CA ILE A 350 -29.04 -7.18 -11.44
C ILE A 350 -29.07 -6.47 -12.78
N ASP A 351 -28.02 -5.69 -13.08
CA ASP A 351 -27.81 -5.07 -14.39
C ASP A 351 -26.48 -5.54 -14.98
N GLU A 352 -26.53 -6.57 -15.81
CA GLU A 352 -25.34 -7.09 -16.49
C GLU A 352 -24.66 -6.07 -17.42
N GLY A 353 -25.34 -4.96 -17.75
CA GLY A 353 -24.76 -3.83 -18.50
C GLY A 353 -23.71 -3.06 -17.71
N ALA A 354 -23.66 -3.25 -16.38
CA ALA A 354 -22.62 -2.69 -15.52
C ALA A 354 -21.30 -3.49 -15.56
N LEU A 355 -21.29 -4.68 -16.16
CA LEU A 355 -20.07 -5.46 -16.33
C LEU A 355 -19.24 -4.95 -17.53
N PRO A 356 -17.89 -4.89 -17.45
CA PRO A 356 -17.08 -5.26 -16.30
C PRO A 356 -17.15 -4.23 -15.17
N ALA A 357 -17.25 -4.70 -13.91
CA ALA A 357 -17.22 -3.87 -12.72
C ALA A 357 -15.94 -4.15 -11.92
N THR A 358 -15.29 -3.13 -11.39
CA THR A 358 -13.98 -3.27 -10.75
C THR A 358 -13.95 -2.59 -9.37
N MET A 359 -13.54 -3.34 -8.36
CA MET A 359 -13.11 -2.83 -7.07
C MET A 359 -11.61 -2.50 -7.16
N GLU A 360 -11.21 -1.31 -6.73
CA GLU A 360 -9.79 -0.91 -6.67
C GLU A 360 -9.34 -0.80 -5.22
N VAL A 361 -8.19 -1.39 -4.90
CA VAL A 361 -7.58 -1.37 -3.56
C VAL A 361 -6.20 -0.73 -3.66
N ASP A 362 -6.00 0.39 -2.95
CA ASP A 362 -4.75 1.14 -2.94
C ASP A 362 -3.72 0.50 -2.01
N TYR A 363 -4.18 0.07 -0.84
CA TYR A 363 -3.37 -0.69 0.11
C TYR A 363 -4.20 -1.55 1.05
N VAL A 364 -3.53 -2.53 1.68
CA VAL A 364 -3.97 -3.23 2.89
C VAL A 364 -2.84 -3.20 3.91
N ARG A 365 -3.15 -2.81 5.16
CA ARG A 365 -2.17 -2.63 6.23
C ARG A 365 -2.63 -3.26 7.52
N VAL A 366 -1.71 -3.89 8.24
CA VAL A 366 -1.97 -4.49 9.54
C VAL A 366 -0.99 -3.93 10.57
N PHE A 367 -1.53 -3.40 11.64
CA PHE A 367 -0.79 -2.86 12.77
C PHE A 367 -1.13 -3.65 14.03
N GLN A 368 -0.14 -3.95 14.84
CA GLN A 368 -0.33 -4.60 16.13
C GLN A 368 0.30 -3.79 17.25
N LYS A 369 -0.29 -3.87 18.44
CA LYS A 369 0.25 -3.24 19.64
C LYS A 369 1.51 -3.99 20.06
N LYS A 370 2.62 -3.27 20.24
CA LYS A 370 3.89 -3.81 20.74
C LYS A 370 4.13 -3.39 22.15
#